data_be7bb1cb8d5ae5cb1bfff53c40e9bcb8
#
_entry.id   be7bb1cb8d5ae5cb1bfff53c40e9bcb8
#
_cell.length_a   1.000
_cell.length_b   1.000
_cell.length_c   1.000
_cell.angle_alpha   90.00
_cell.angle_beta   90.00
_cell.angle_gamma   90.00
#
_symmetry.space_group_name_H-M   'P 1'
#
loop_
_entity.id
_entity.type
_entity.pdbx_description
1 polymer ?
#
loop_
_entity_poly.entity_id
_entity_poly.type
_entity_poly.pdbx_seq_one_letter_code
_entity_poly.pdbx_strand_id
1 'polypeptide(L)'
;MSLKITGEFAEVLKTPKYLPSISLIMPIETKMGLKTEMAYKLKMSVDKIEDQLRQNYPEEKAAPVLKKLKKLVSELKFDIHKKTLAIYVSPLLEKVFYLDISFEEKIIIDDSFEIRDLIYSKKQNQHYLLTILSGKESKVFLNLKGEFIPLTLNVPDKIEAYKKDSAEKTANFSDESERKEILLDKFLHSTENCLTAIIQEHKLPLF
;
A
#
# COMPACT_ATOMS: atom_id res chain seq x y z
N MET A 1 -15.38 -7.34 6.27
CA MET A 1 -13.99 -7.19 6.75
C MET A 1 -13.72 -5.71 6.90
N SER A 2 -13.69 -5.18 8.11
CA SER A 2 -13.53 -3.74 8.36
C SER A 2 -12.03 -3.42 8.38
N LEU A 3 -11.55 -2.73 7.36
CA LEU A 3 -10.21 -2.12 7.35
C LEU A 3 -10.14 -1.12 8.52
N LYS A 4 -9.46 -1.48 9.60
CA LYS A 4 -9.09 -0.50 10.64
C LYS A 4 -8.05 0.45 10.05
N ILE A 5 -8.54 1.54 9.44
CA ILE A 5 -7.69 2.61 8.98
C ILE A 5 -7.33 3.44 10.21
N THR A 6 -6.09 3.33 10.66
CA THR A 6 -5.53 4.07 11.79
C THR A 6 -4.50 5.06 11.29
N GLY A 7 -4.26 6.15 12.02
CA GLY A 7 -3.25 7.15 11.72
C GLY A 7 -3.77 8.33 10.86
N GLU A 8 -2.85 9.06 10.27
CA GLU A 8 -3.11 10.33 9.57
C GLU A 8 -4.13 10.23 8.43
N PHE A 9 -4.17 9.09 7.70
CA PHE A 9 -5.17 8.85 6.65
C PHE A 9 -6.59 8.76 7.20
N ALA A 10 -6.77 8.34 8.45
CA ALA A 10 -8.09 8.20 9.07
C ALA A 10 -8.80 9.54 9.21
N GLU A 11 -8.08 10.64 9.37
CA GLU A 11 -8.66 11.98 9.47
C GLU A 11 -9.32 12.40 8.16
N VAL A 12 -8.64 12.17 7.02
CA VAL A 12 -9.20 12.49 5.69
C VAL A 12 -10.43 11.62 5.40
N LEU A 13 -10.38 10.32 5.74
CA LEU A 13 -11.47 9.37 5.51
C LEU A 13 -12.70 9.63 6.37
N LYS A 14 -12.52 10.17 7.57
CA LYS A 14 -13.61 10.46 8.52
C LYS A 14 -14.11 11.89 8.44
N THR A 15 -13.48 12.74 7.63
CA THR A 15 -13.90 14.12 7.46
C THR A 15 -15.33 14.17 6.94
N PRO A 16 -16.23 14.92 7.58
CA PRO A 16 -17.58 15.12 7.09
C PRO A 16 -17.57 15.74 5.69
N LYS A 17 -18.58 15.43 4.90
CA LYS A 17 -18.78 16.05 3.60
C LYS A 17 -18.91 17.55 3.76
N TYR A 18 -18.18 18.31 2.96
CA TYR A 18 -18.22 19.77 2.99
C TYR A 18 -17.83 20.36 1.63
N LEU A 19 -18.68 21.23 1.08
CA LEU A 19 -18.42 21.95 -0.15
C LEU A 19 -17.75 23.31 0.12
N PRO A 20 -16.64 23.62 -0.54
CA PRO A 20 -15.84 22.76 -1.39
C PRO A 20 -14.79 21.96 -0.61
N SER A 21 -14.59 20.69 -0.99
CA SER A 21 -13.46 19.87 -0.59
C SER A 21 -12.52 19.67 -1.79
N ILE A 22 -11.26 20.04 -1.65
CA ILE A 22 -10.26 20.00 -2.71
C ILE A 22 -9.35 18.80 -2.49
N SER A 23 -9.20 17.97 -3.53
CA SER A 23 -8.19 16.93 -3.62
C SER A 23 -7.27 17.23 -4.79
N LEU A 24 -6.02 17.57 -4.51
CA LEU A 24 -4.97 17.76 -5.50
C LEU A 24 -3.97 16.64 -5.37
N ILE A 25 -3.85 15.81 -6.40
CA ILE A 25 -2.90 14.70 -6.50
C ILE A 25 -1.95 15.00 -7.65
N MET A 26 -0.65 14.99 -7.38
CA MET A 26 0.36 15.38 -8.35
C MET A 26 1.56 14.43 -8.30
N PRO A 27 2.04 13.87 -9.44
CA PRO A 27 3.26 13.09 -9.48
C PRO A 27 4.47 13.95 -9.17
N ILE A 28 5.43 13.39 -8.42
CA ILE A 28 6.73 13.99 -8.15
C ILE A 28 7.74 13.32 -9.08
N GLU A 29 8.32 14.10 -10.00
CA GLU A 29 9.36 13.59 -10.89
C GLU A 29 10.73 13.71 -10.22
N THR A 30 11.55 12.65 -10.26
CA THR A 30 12.80 12.52 -9.50
C THR A 30 14.05 13.04 -10.23
N LYS A 31 13.93 13.71 -11.38
CA LYS A 31 15.07 14.19 -12.20
C LYS A 31 15.68 15.45 -11.63
N MET A 32 17.01 15.57 -11.70
CA MET A 32 17.77 16.76 -11.23
C MET A 32 17.36 18.02 -12.01
N GLY A 33 16.97 19.07 -11.29
CA GLY A 33 16.49 20.34 -11.83
C GLY A 33 15.08 20.75 -11.39
N LEU A 34 14.38 19.94 -10.67
CA LEU A 34 12.94 19.81 -10.54
C LEU A 34 12.21 20.66 -9.48
N LYS A 35 12.91 21.28 -8.53
CA LYS A 35 12.19 22.09 -7.52
C LYS A 35 11.45 23.27 -8.18
N THR A 36 12.05 23.89 -9.18
CA THR A 36 11.45 24.99 -9.94
C THR A 36 10.30 24.53 -10.83
N GLU A 37 10.48 23.37 -11.49
CA GLU A 37 9.45 22.80 -12.37
C GLU A 37 8.25 22.31 -11.57
N MET A 38 8.48 21.61 -10.45
CA MET A 38 7.42 21.19 -9.53
C MET A 38 6.67 22.38 -8.93
N ALA A 39 7.40 23.43 -8.52
CA ALA A 39 6.78 24.66 -8.02
C ALA A 39 5.92 25.34 -9.09
N TYR A 40 6.37 25.32 -10.34
CA TYR A 40 5.61 25.86 -11.47
C TYR A 40 4.35 25.03 -11.76
N LYS A 41 4.47 23.71 -11.87
CA LYS A 41 3.32 22.79 -12.06
C LYS A 41 2.31 22.96 -10.93
N LEU A 42 2.79 23.02 -9.69
CA LEU A 42 1.92 23.20 -8.52
C LEU A 42 1.20 24.55 -8.55
N LYS A 43 1.89 25.62 -8.94
CA LYS A 43 1.27 26.93 -9.13
C LYS A 43 0.17 26.87 -10.18
N MET A 44 0.44 26.28 -11.35
CA MET A 44 -0.56 26.10 -12.42
C MET A 44 -1.79 25.32 -11.94
N SER A 45 -1.59 24.27 -11.12
CA SER A 45 -2.69 23.49 -10.55
C SER A 45 -3.50 24.32 -9.54
N VAL A 46 -2.84 25.14 -8.72
CA VAL A 46 -3.52 26.08 -7.79
C VAL A 46 -4.32 27.13 -8.54
N ASP A 47 -3.77 27.70 -9.63
CA ASP A 47 -4.47 28.69 -10.46
C ASP A 47 -5.73 28.06 -11.10
N LYS A 48 -5.64 26.83 -11.63
CA LYS A 48 -6.81 26.07 -12.12
C LYS A 48 -7.87 25.84 -11.04
N ILE A 49 -7.45 25.50 -9.83
CA ILE A 49 -8.35 25.31 -8.68
C ILE A 49 -9.05 26.64 -8.33
N GLU A 50 -8.30 27.75 -8.31
CA GLU A 50 -8.85 29.08 -8.05
C GLU A 50 -9.92 29.46 -9.05
N ASP A 51 -9.66 29.25 -10.35
CA ASP A 51 -10.62 29.54 -11.42
C ASP A 51 -11.89 28.68 -11.28
N GLN A 52 -11.74 27.38 -11.01
CA GLN A 52 -12.89 26.48 -10.80
C GLN A 52 -13.70 26.84 -9.55
N LEU A 53 -13.02 27.24 -8.47
CA LEU A 53 -13.71 27.67 -7.25
C LEU A 53 -14.50 28.97 -7.47
N ARG A 54 -13.94 29.95 -8.17
CA ARG A 54 -14.61 31.21 -8.47
C ARG A 54 -15.80 31.04 -9.40
N GLN A 55 -15.74 30.08 -10.33
CA GLN A 55 -16.83 29.82 -11.26
C GLN A 55 -18.00 29.05 -10.63
N ASN A 56 -17.71 28.12 -9.71
CA ASN A 56 -18.69 27.15 -9.24
C ASN A 56 -19.19 27.39 -7.81
N TYR A 57 -18.50 28.24 -7.02
CA TYR A 57 -18.81 28.44 -5.60
C TYR A 57 -18.87 29.91 -5.22
N PRO A 58 -19.76 30.30 -4.29
CA PRO A 58 -19.77 31.64 -3.72
C PRO A 58 -18.44 31.99 -3.06
N GLU A 59 -18.01 33.24 -3.17
CA GLU A 59 -16.73 33.71 -2.65
C GLU A 59 -16.54 33.43 -1.15
N GLU A 60 -17.61 33.56 -0.36
CA GLU A 60 -17.61 33.25 1.07
C GLU A 60 -17.17 31.83 1.40
N LYS A 61 -17.48 30.84 0.51
CA LYS A 61 -17.08 29.44 0.66
C LYS A 61 -15.72 29.16 0.03
N ALA A 62 -15.45 29.77 -1.11
CA ALA A 62 -14.22 29.55 -1.88
C ALA A 62 -12.98 30.17 -1.22
N ALA A 63 -13.09 31.43 -0.77
CA ALA A 63 -11.94 32.18 -0.26
C ALA A 63 -11.23 31.54 0.95
N PRO A 64 -11.91 31.01 1.98
CA PRO A 64 -11.24 30.38 3.11
C PRO A 64 -10.45 29.14 2.70
N VAL A 65 -11.00 28.31 1.79
CA VAL A 65 -10.36 27.06 1.33
C VAL A 65 -9.17 27.39 0.44
N LEU A 66 -9.31 28.36 -0.45
CA LEU A 66 -8.22 28.82 -1.30
C LEU A 66 -7.06 29.41 -0.48
N LYS A 67 -7.37 30.20 0.57
CA LYS A 67 -6.36 30.73 1.49
C LYS A 67 -5.58 29.61 2.17
N LYS A 68 -6.27 28.57 2.66
CA LYS A 68 -5.62 27.38 3.25
C LYS A 68 -4.74 26.65 2.24
N LEU A 69 -5.26 26.42 1.02
CA LEU A 69 -4.49 25.76 -0.05
C LEU A 69 -3.21 26.55 -0.37
N LYS A 70 -3.30 27.86 -0.59
CA LYS A 70 -2.14 28.71 -0.91
C LYS A 70 -1.13 28.72 0.23
N LYS A 71 -1.58 28.74 1.49
CA LYS A 71 -0.70 28.63 2.67
C LYS A 71 0.03 27.30 2.68
N LEU A 72 -0.69 26.17 2.56
CA LEU A 72 -0.08 24.83 2.53
C LEU A 72 0.97 24.71 1.42
N VAL A 73 0.64 25.19 0.23
CA VAL A 73 1.56 25.15 -0.92
C VAL A 73 2.82 25.97 -0.67
N SER A 74 2.72 27.12 0.00
CA SER A 74 3.90 27.94 0.35
C SER A 74 4.80 27.31 1.40
N GLU A 75 4.27 26.45 2.24
CA GLU A 75 4.97 25.77 3.34
C GLU A 75 5.53 24.37 2.92
N LEU A 76 5.24 23.91 1.69
CA LEU A 76 5.65 22.59 1.22
C LEU A 76 7.16 22.43 1.15
N LYS A 77 7.63 21.34 1.77
CA LYS A 77 8.98 20.81 1.60
C LYS A 77 8.90 19.62 0.67
N PHE A 78 9.40 19.76 -0.55
CA PHE A 78 9.39 18.66 -1.52
C PHE A 78 10.32 17.53 -1.07
N ASP A 79 9.74 16.35 -0.86
CA ASP A 79 10.48 15.12 -0.62
C ASP A 79 10.71 14.42 -1.97
N ILE A 80 11.94 14.51 -2.47
CA ILE A 80 12.36 13.95 -3.76
C ILE A 80 12.38 12.41 -3.77
N HIS A 81 12.30 11.77 -2.61
CA HIS A 81 12.25 10.31 -2.52
C HIS A 81 10.82 9.76 -2.65
N LYS A 82 9.82 10.64 -2.65
CA LYS A 82 8.42 10.26 -2.84
C LYS A 82 7.98 10.45 -4.28
N LYS A 83 6.98 9.68 -4.70
CA LYS A 83 6.51 9.63 -6.09
C LYS A 83 5.27 10.46 -6.34
N THR A 84 4.50 10.78 -5.30
CA THR A 84 3.26 11.57 -5.42
C THR A 84 3.06 12.46 -4.22
N LEU A 85 2.64 13.70 -4.50
CA LEU A 85 2.13 14.66 -3.54
C LEU A 85 0.60 14.64 -3.59
N ALA A 86 -0.05 14.45 -2.45
CA ALA A 86 -1.51 14.51 -2.32
C ALA A 86 -1.89 15.57 -1.27
N ILE A 87 -2.66 16.56 -1.69
CA ILE A 87 -3.11 17.69 -0.84
C ILE A 87 -4.62 17.62 -0.72
N TYR A 88 -5.11 17.62 0.52
CA TYR A 88 -6.52 17.60 0.86
C TYR A 88 -6.86 18.84 1.67
N VAL A 89 -7.75 19.69 1.15
CA VAL A 89 -8.14 20.93 1.80
C VAL A 89 -9.65 21.13 1.77
N SER A 90 -10.22 21.39 2.93
CA SER A 90 -11.60 21.83 3.10
C SER A 90 -11.67 22.90 4.21
N PRO A 91 -12.83 23.51 4.49
CA PRO A 91 -12.96 24.36 5.65
C PRO A 91 -12.60 23.70 6.98
N LEU A 92 -12.78 22.37 7.08
CA LEU A 92 -12.60 21.58 8.30
C LEU A 92 -11.24 20.88 8.40
N LEU A 93 -10.59 20.62 7.26
CA LEU A 93 -9.35 19.84 7.20
C LEU A 93 -8.34 20.43 6.24
N GLU A 94 -7.06 20.35 6.62
CA GLU A 94 -5.91 20.58 5.74
C GLU A 94 -4.86 19.49 6.00
N LYS A 95 -4.53 18.70 4.95
CA LYS A 95 -3.53 17.61 5.04
C LYS A 95 -2.73 17.49 3.76
N VAL A 96 -1.45 17.13 3.94
CA VAL A 96 -0.51 16.85 2.86
C VAL A 96 0.07 15.46 3.09
N PHE A 97 0.10 14.64 2.05
CA PHE A 97 0.72 13.32 2.07
C PHE A 97 1.73 13.18 0.94
N TYR A 98 2.81 12.49 1.24
CA TYR A 98 3.80 12.05 0.28
C TYR A 98 3.72 10.55 0.12
N LEU A 99 3.38 10.08 -1.08
CA LEU A 99 3.13 8.68 -1.38
C LEU A 99 4.30 8.05 -2.15
N ASP A 100 4.58 6.77 -1.87
CA ASP A 100 5.65 6.01 -2.52
C ASP A 100 5.28 5.48 -3.92
N ILE A 101 4.01 5.64 -4.31
CA ILE A 101 3.46 5.19 -5.59
C ILE A 101 3.22 6.40 -6.47
N SER A 102 3.48 6.27 -7.77
CA SER A 102 3.15 7.30 -8.75
C SER A 102 1.69 7.21 -9.13
N PHE A 103 0.98 8.34 -9.04
CA PHE A 103 -0.37 8.52 -9.55
C PHE A 103 -0.38 9.63 -10.60
N GLU A 104 -1.37 9.59 -11.48
CA GLU A 104 -1.61 10.66 -12.44
C GLU A 104 -2.08 11.94 -11.73
N GLU A 105 -1.83 13.10 -12.37
CA GLU A 105 -2.31 14.38 -11.86
C GLU A 105 -3.84 14.42 -11.86
N LYS A 106 -4.43 14.78 -10.72
CA LYS A 106 -5.87 14.93 -10.53
C LYS A 106 -6.17 16.16 -9.70
N ILE A 107 -7.12 16.95 -10.17
CA ILE A 107 -7.74 18.04 -9.41
C ILE A 107 -9.22 17.73 -9.30
N ILE A 108 -9.70 17.52 -8.08
CA ILE A 108 -11.09 17.19 -7.80
C ILE A 108 -11.60 18.14 -6.73
N ILE A 109 -12.69 18.84 -7.05
CA ILE A 109 -13.39 19.75 -6.14
C ILE A 109 -14.82 19.24 -6.03
N ASP A 110 -15.18 18.71 -4.86
CA ASP A 110 -16.47 18.07 -4.62
C ASP A 110 -16.91 18.25 -3.15
N ASP A 111 -18.01 17.60 -2.75
CA ASP A 111 -18.49 17.57 -1.36
C ASP A 111 -17.65 16.68 -0.44
N SER A 112 -16.81 15.83 -1.03
CA SER A 112 -15.96 14.86 -0.33
C SER A 112 -14.59 14.77 -0.99
N PHE A 113 -13.61 14.26 -0.24
CA PHE A 113 -12.27 14.04 -0.76
C PHE A 113 -12.20 12.81 -1.66
N GLU A 114 -11.34 12.88 -2.71
CA GLU A 114 -10.96 11.73 -3.52
C GLU A 114 -9.90 10.90 -2.78
N ILE A 115 -10.30 9.77 -2.25
CA ILE A 115 -9.49 8.95 -1.32
C ILE A 115 -8.97 7.66 -1.93
N ARG A 116 -9.38 7.29 -3.16
CA ARG A 116 -9.01 6.00 -3.77
C ARG A 116 -7.51 5.78 -3.85
N ASP A 117 -6.78 6.78 -4.32
CA ASP A 117 -5.33 6.71 -4.46
C ASP A 117 -4.63 6.59 -3.11
N LEU A 118 -5.17 7.26 -2.08
CA LEU A 118 -4.69 7.19 -0.70
C LEU A 118 -4.87 5.78 -0.12
N ILE A 119 -6.04 5.18 -0.31
CA ILE A 119 -6.33 3.81 0.13
C ILE A 119 -5.44 2.81 -0.63
N TYR A 120 -5.29 3.00 -1.95
CA TYR A 120 -4.45 2.14 -2.78
C TYR A 120 -2.99 2.19 -2.35
N SER A 121 -2.44 3.38 -2.08
CA SER A 121 -1.07 3.54 -1.61
C SER A 121 -0.83 2.82 -0.28
N LYS A 122 -1.82 2.83 0.62
CA LYS A 122 -1.73 2.11 1.89
C LYS A 122 -1.75 0.59 1.71
N LYS A 123 -2.55 0.08 0.77
CA LYS A 123 -2.60 -1.37 0.49
C LYS A 123 -1.29 -1.89 -0.09
N GLN A 124 -0.64 -1.14 -0.95
CA GLN A 124 0.62 -1.53 -1.56
C GLN A 124 1.81 -1.53 -0.59
N ASN A 125 1.73 -0.79 0.50
CA ASN A 125 2.75 -0.78 1.55
C ASN A 125 2.60 -1.95 2.55
N GLN A 126 1.66 -2.87 2.35
CA GLN A 126 1.53 -4.04 3.19
C GLN A 126 2.58 -5.08 2.80
N HIS A 127 3.33 -5.52 3.81
CA HIS A 127 4.23 -6.65 3.67
C HIS A 127 3.41 -7.93 3.83
N TYR A 128 3.64 -8.93 2.99
CA TYR A 128 2.98 -10.23 3.09
C TYR A 128 3.85 -11.34 2.49
N LEU A 129 3.59 -12.57 2.90
CA LEU A 129 4.16 -13.74 2.29
C LEU A 129 3.23 -14.27 1.19
N LEU A 130 3.80 -14.56 0.04
CA LEU A 130 3.18 -15.35 -1.01
C LEU A 130 3.81 -16.73 -1.02
N THR A 131 3.02 -17.75 -0.74
CA THR A 131 3.46 -19.14 -0.76
C THR A 131 2.79 -19.88 -1.89
N ILE A 132 3.59 -20.48 -2.76
CA ILE A 132 3.15 -21.38 -3.83
C ILE A 132 3.52 -22.79 -3.40
N LEU A 133 2.51 -23.57 -3.00
CA LEU A 133 2.71 -24.97 -2.58
C LEU A 133 2.52 -25.92 -3.75
N SER A 134 3.47 -26.81 -3.93
CA SER A 134 3.44 -27.88 -4.93
C SER A 134 4.17 -29.10 -4.38
N GLY A 135 3.71 -30.30 -4.77
CA GLY A 135 4.40 -31.54 -4.41
C GLY A 135 5.77 -31.70 -5.05
N LYS A 136 6.05 -30.96 -6.13
CA LYS A 136 7.34 -31.04 -6.86
C LYS A 136 8.33 -29.96 -6.46
N GLU A 137 7.83 -28.76 -6.19
CA GLU A 137 8.64 -27.59 -5.82
C GLU A 137 7.74 -26.53 -5.20
N SER A 138 8.04 -26.12 -3.98
CA SER A 138 7.32 -25.05 -3.30
C SER A 138 8.18 -23.80 -3.24
N LYS A 139 7.55 -22.63 -3.39
CA LYS A 139 8.25 -21.34 -3.40
C LYS A 139 7.58 -20.38 -2.43
N VAL A 140 8.39 -19.62 -1.73
CA VAL A 140 7.92 -18.56 -0.82
C VAL A 140 8.58 -17.26 -1.22
N PHE A 141 7.77 -16.22 -1.25
CA PHE A 141 8.21 -14.88 -1.57
C PHE A 141 7.72 -13.93 -0.46
N LEU A 142 8.60 -13.05 -0.03
CA LEU A 142 8.24 -11.91 0.81
C LEU A 142 7.96 -10.72 -0.10
N ASN A 143 6.74 -10.18 -0.02
CA ASN A 143 6.43 -8.92 -0.69
C ASN A 143 6.83 -7.75 0.23
N LEU A 144 7.74 -6.91 -0.26
CA LEU A 144 8.11 -5.64 0.36
C LEU A 144 7.83 -4.52 -0.63
N LYS A 145 6.82 -3.70 -0.36
CA LYS A 145 6.47 -2.51 -1.18
C LYS A 145 6.24 -2.83 -2.68
N GLY A 146 5.69 -4.00 -2.98
CA GLY A 146 5.41 -4.43 -4.35
C GLY A 146 6.53 -5.23 -5.03
N GLU A 147 7.68 -5.38 -4.40
CA GLU A 147 8.77 -6.25 -4.86
C GLU A 147 8.67 -7.63 -4.21
N PHE A 148 8.80 -8.69 -5.01
CA PHE A 148 8.78 -10.06 -4.53
C PHE A 148 10.21 -10.57 -4.35
N ILE A 149 10.61 -10.76 -3.10
CA ILE A 149 11.91 -11.30 -2.73
C ILE A 149 11.76 -12.80 -2.48
N PRO A 150 12.41 -13.68 -3.23
CA PRO A 150 12.36 -15.11 -2.97
C PRO A 150 13.02 -15.43 -1.64
N LEU A 151 12.35 -16.25 -0.82
CA LEU A 151 12.88 -16.75 0.44
C LEU A 151 13.27 -18.23 0.30
N THR A 152 14.44 -18.57 0.81
CA THR A 152 14.86 -19.97 0.94
C THR A 152 14.38 -20.49 2.30
N LEU A 153 13.52 -21.51 2.27
CA LEU A 153 13.09 -22.18 3.49
C LEU A 153 14.19 -23.14 3.98
N ASN A 154 14.36 -23.23 5.31
CA ASN A 154 15.26 -24.22 5.94
C ASN A 154 14.63 -25.62 6.01
N VAL A 155 13.64 -25.90 5.18
CA VAL A 155 12.93 -27.17 5.08
C VAL A 155 12.91 -27.60 3.61
N PRO A 156 12.85 -28.91 3.33
CA PRO A 156 12.75 -29.38 1.96
C PRO A 156 11.52 -28.81 1.24
N ASP A 157 11.72 -28.33 0.02
CA ASP A 157 10.69 -27.72 -0.84
C ASP A 157 9.84 -28.74 -1.61
N LYS A 158 10.16 -30.05 -1.46
CA LYS A 158 9.56 -31.19 -2.19
C LYS A 158 9.06 -32.24 -1.24
N ILE A 159 7.87 -32.76 -1.46
CA ILE A 159 7.31 -33.89 -0.69
C ILE A 159 8.24 -35.13 -0.78
N GLU A 160 8.89 -35.34 -1.92
CA GLU A 160 9.77 -36.49 -2.14
C GLU A 160 10.98 -36.51 -1.20
N ALA A 161 11.46 -35.37 -0.73
CA ALA A 161 12.58 -35.30 0.20
C ALA A 161 12.27 -35.95 1.56
N TYR A 162 10.99 -35.97 1.95
CA TYR A 162 10.53 -36.58 3.20
C TYR A 162 10.42 -38.11 3.15
N LYS A 163 10.58 -38.70 1.96
CA LYS A 163 10.57 -40.19 1.80
C LYS A 163 11.72 -40.84 2.53
N LYS A 164 12.88 -40.18 2.62
CA LYS A 164 14.10 -40.74 3.26
C LYS A 164 13.94 -40.86 4.78
N ASP A 165 13.28 -39.92 5.42
CA ASP A 165 13.09 -39.90 6.88
C ASP A 165 12.02 -40.90 7.36
N SER A 166 11.21 -41.40 6.45
CA SER A 166 10.11 -42.31 6.78
C SER A 166 10.45 -43.79 6.51
N ALA A 167 11.59 -44.07 5.90
CA ALA A 167 11.94 -45.45 5.48
C ALA A 167 12.01 -46.44 6.65
N GLU A 168 12.48 -46.04 7.83
CA GLU A 168 12.57 -46.92 9.02
C GLU A 168 11.24 -47.19 9.72
N LYS A 169 10.28 -46.26 9.60
CA LYS A 169 8.94 -46.37 10.23
C LYS A 169 7.87 -46.95 9.29
N THR A 170 8.14 -47.01 7.98
CA THR A 170 7.15 -47.38 6.96
C THR A 170 7.12 -48.87 6.64
N ALA A 171 7.96 -49.69 7.28
CA ALA A 171 7.93 -51.16 7.10
C ALA A 171 6.55 -51.80 7.50
N ASN A 172 5.68 -51.09 8.20
CA ASN A 172 4.40 -51.58 8.68
C ASN A 172 3.18 -51.05 7.94
N PHE A 173 3.33 -50.19 6.92
CA PHE A 173 2.20 -49.67 6.15
C PHE A 173 1.95 -50.52 4.92
N SER A 174 0.80 -51.15 4.87
CA SER A 174 0.36 -52.00 3.76
C SER A 174 -0.30 -51.19 2.62
N ASP A 175 -0.67 -49.91 2.85
CA ASP A 175 -1.38 -49.06 1.89
C ASP A 175 -0.54 -47.88 1.42
N GLU A 176 -0.41 -47.76 0.07
CA GLU A 176 0.33 -46.69 -0.59
C GLU A 176 -0.33 -45.32 -0.44
N SER A 177 -1.66 -45.28 -0.24
CA SER A 177 -2.42 -44.03 -0.04
C SER A 177 -2.14 -43.43 1.34
N GLU A 178 -2.15 -44.25 2.40
CA GLU A 178 -1.82 -43.79 3.77
C GLU A 178 -0.38 -43.23 3.83
N ARG A 179 0.53 -43.84 3.11
CA ARG A 179 1.93 -43.35 3.02
C ARG A 179 2.02 -42.00 2.37
N LYS A 180 1.24 -41.73 1.33
CA LYS A 180 1.20 -40.39 0.66
C LYS A 180 0.63 -39.33 1.58
N GLU A 181 -0.42 -39.61 2.34
CA GLU A 181 -1.01 -38.69 3.31
C GLU A 181 -0.01 -38.32 4.41
N ILE A 182 0.67 -39.29 5.00
CA ILE A 182 1.68 -39.04 6.05
C ILE A 182 2.83 -38.15 5.52
N LEU A 183 3.29 -38.39 4.29
CA LEU A 183 4.33 -37.55 3.69
C LEU A 183 3.84 -36.13 3.43
N LEU A 184 2.59 -35.99 3.00
CA LEU A 184 1.97 -34.68 2.80
C LEU A 184 1.84 -33.92 4.12
N ASP A 185 1.34 -34.58 5.16
CA ASP A 185 1.20 -33.97 6.49
C ASP A 185 2.54 -33.50 7.06
N LYS A 186 3.59 -34.31 6.95
CA LYS A 186 4.94 -33.92 7.37
C LYS A 186 5.45 -32.71 6.59
N PHE A 187 5.25 -32.70 5.29
CA PHE A 187 5.64 -31.58 4.43
C PHE A 187 4.88 -30.30 4.82
N LEU A 188 3.56 -30.38 4.98
CA LEU A 188 2.73 -29.24 5.35
C LEU A 188 3.10 -28.71 6.73
N HIS A 189 3.24 -29.58 7.72
CA HIS A 189 3.61 -29.20 9.08
C HIS A 189 5.00 -28.55 9.18
N SER A 190 5.99 -29.11 8.46
CA SER A 190 7.32 -28.51 8.40
C SER A 190 7.31 -27.13 7.74
N THR A 191 6.54 -27.00 6.65
CA THR A 191 6.36 -25.73 5.94
C THR A 191 5.66 -24.71 6.83
N GLU A 192 4.58 -25.10 7.53
CA GLU A 192 3.84 -24.25 8.47
C GLU A 192 4.75 -23.68 9.57
N ASN A 193 5.55 -24.53 10.21
CA ASN A 193 6.48 -24.11 11.25
C ASN A 193 7.48 -23.07 10.73
N CYS A 194 8.02 -23.30 9.52
CA CYS A 194 8.97 -22.39 8.90
C CYS A 194 8.29 -21.04 8.54
N LEU A 195 7.10 -21.06 7.96
CA LEU A 195 6.34 -19.86 7.64
C LEU A 195 5.97 -19.07 8.91
N THR A 196 5.58 -19.76 9.97
CA THR A 196 5.26 -19.15 11.27
C THR A 196 6.45 -18.40 11.83
N ALA A 197 7.65 -18.97 11.77
CA ALA A 197 8.88 -18.30 12.19
C ALA A 197 9.14 -17.03 11.37
N ILE A 198 8.99 -17.10 10.04
CA ILE A 198 9.17 -15.94 9.14
C ILE A 198 8.12 -14.84 9.45
N ILE A 199 6.86 -15.21 9.66
CA ILE A 199 5.78 -14.27 9.99
C ILE A 199 6.10 -13.52 11.29
N GLN A 200 6.60 -14.23 12.30
CA GLN A 200 6.99 -13.64 13.59
C GLN A 200 8.20 -12.72 13.44
N GLU A 201 9.23 -13.15 12.71
CA GLU A 201 10.45 -12.36 12.48
C GLU A 201 10.15 -11.04 11.75
N HIS A 202 9.34 -11.10 10.70
CA HIS A 202 8.98 -9.92 9.90
C HIS A 202 7.74 -9.17 10.42
N LYS A 203 7.13 -9.61 11.53
CA LYS A 203 5.90 -9.02 12.11
C LYS A 203 4.79 -8.83 11.07
N LEU A 204 4.60 -9.83 10.23
CA LEU A 204 3.62 -9.80 9.17
C LEU A 204 2.20 -9.98 9.74
N PRO A 205 1.19 -9.28 9.19
CA PRO A 205 -0.19 -9.50 9.59
C PRO A 205 -0.68 -10.87 9.10
N LEU A 206 -1.38 -11.59 9.97
CA LEU A 206 -2.15 -12.78 9.58
C LEU A 206 -3.52 -12.32 9.06
N PHE A 207 -3.90 -12.80 7.88
CA PHE A 207 -5.20 -12.52 7.24
C PHE A 207 -6.07 -13.76 7.22
#